data_b5921ac5e0fff313a8c5f3773aae00cc
#
_entry.id   b5921ac5e0fff313a8c5f3773aae00cc
#
_cell.length_a   1.000
_cell.length_b   1.000
_cell.length_c   1.000
_cell.angle_alpha   90.00
_cell.angle_beta   90.00
_cell.angle_gamma   90.00
#
_symmetry.space_group_name_H-M   'P 1'
#
loop_
_entity.id
_entity.type
_entity.pdbx_description
1 polymer ?
#
loop_
_entity_poly.entity_id
_entity_poly.type
_entity_poly.pdbx_seq_one_letter_code
_entity_poly.pdbx_strand_id
1 'polypeptide(L)'
;MIQTPLSPPGRLKAYNPAQDADEVIKLIEESFSLKNDPESMSIINQMRLAAQRQSQNNWFPGNDYRQPGYVWVVDGQIVGNINIISFLDKMHHIALIANVAVKPEFQHLGIASAMTKHALRYAQQKRASEIWLQVSSDNLAAKNLYAGLGFEVIRRVNNWVLNQAE
;
A
#
# COMPACT_ATOMS: atom_id res chain seq x y z
N MET A 1 25.09 -0.70 -25.99
CA MET A 1 23.90 0.18 -25.97
C MET A 1 23.21 -0.01 -24.63
N ILE A 2 23.20 1.03 -23.79
CA ILE A 2 22.47 1.02 -22.53
C ILE A 2 21.02 1.28 -22.92
N GLN A 3 20.17 0.24 -22.88
CA GLN A 3 18.73 0.44 -23.02
C GLN A 3 18.26 1.21 -21.80
N THR A 4 17.77 2.42 -22.03
CA THR A 4 17.03 3.17 -21.01
C THR A 4 15.86 2.27 -20.57
N PRO A 5 15.69 1.99 -19.26
CA PRO A 5 14.57 1.18 -18.83
C PRO A 5 13.29 1.89 -19.28
N LEU A 6 12.47 1.18 -20.06
CA LEU A 6 11.16 1.66 -20.47
C LEU A 6 10.38 2.03 -19.20
N SER A 7 9.81 3.23 -19.19
CA SER A 7 8.89 3.62 -18.11
C SER A 7 7.75 2.60 -18.03
N PRO A 8 7.30 2.23 -16.82
CA PRO A 8 6.18 1.30 -16.70
C PRO A 8 4.93 1.83 -17.42
N PRO A 9 4.13 0.96 -18.02
CA PRO A 9 2.91 1.37 -18.73
C PRO A 9 1.92 2.01 -17.76
N GLY A 10 1.14 2.98 -18.23
CA GLY A 10 0.13 3.63 -17.42
C GLY A 10 0.63 4.80 -16.58
N ARG A 11 -0.11 5.13 -15.53
CA ARG A 11 0.18 6.30 -14.68
C ARG A 11 -0.26 6.10 -13.23
N LEU A 12 0.40 6.84 -12.34
CA LEU A 12 -0.02 6.97 -10.95
C LEU A 12 -1.17 7.99 -10.84
N LYS A 13 -2.17 7.66 -10.04
CA LYS A 13 -3.32 8.50 -9.70
C LYS A 13 -3.51 8.49 -8.18
N ALA A 14 -3.89 9.62 -7.58
CA ALA A 14 -4.33 9.63 -6.18
C ALA A 14 -5.59 8.75 -6.04
N TYR A 15 -5.61 7.94 -4.98
CA TYR A 15 -6.74 7.08 -4.64
C TYR A 15 -7.96 7.93 -4.26
N ASN A 16 -9.10 7.67 -4.88
CA ASN A 16 -10.38 8.25 -4.53
C ASN A 16 -11.31 7.16 -3.97
N PRO A 17 -11.54 7.10 -2.64
CA PRO A 17 -12.35 6.04 -2.03
C PRO A 17 -13.75 5.91 -2.62
N ALA A 18 -14.37 7.00 -3.01
CA ALA A 18 -15.72 6.98 -3.58
C ALA A 18 -15.80 6.33 -4.97
N GLN A 19 -14.68 6.25 -5.69
CA GLN A 19 -14.63 5.74 -7.06
C GLN A 19 -13.81 4.45 -7.18
N ASP A 20 -12.75 4.32 -6.39
CA ASP A 20 -11.70 3.33 -6.60
C ASP A 20 -11.77 2.18 -5.58
N ALA A 21 -12.61 2.31 -4.51
CA ALA A 21 -12.57 1.40 -3.37
C ALA A 21 -12.83 -0.06 -3.75
N ASP A 22 -13.83 -0.33 -4.56
CA ASP A 22 -14.21 -1.71 -4.91
C ASP A 22 -13.10 -2.41 -5.70
N GLU A 23 -12.50 -1.72 -6.68
CA GLU A 23 -11.38 -2.27 -7.46
C GLU A 23 -10.13 -2.47 -6.60
N VAL A 24 -9.82 -1.52 -5.71
CA VAL A 24 -8.65 -1.61 -4.82
C VAL A 24 -8.83 -2.73 -3.80
N ILE A 25 -10.01 -2.87 -3.20
CA ILE A 25 -10.31 -3.95 -2.26
C ILE A 25 -10.12 -5.30 -2.94
N LYS A 26 -10.70 -5.47 -4.13
CA LYS A 26 -10.56 -6.70 -4.91
C LYS A 26 -9.09 -7.01 -5.23
N LEU A 27 -8.32 -5.99 -5.65
CA LEU A 27 -6.89 -6.13 -5.93
C LEU A 27 -6.11 -6.60 -4.70
N ILE A 28 -6.40 -6.03 -3.51
CA ILE A 28 -5.76 -6.39 -2.25
C ILE A 28 -6.15 -7.82 -1.84
N GLU A 29 -7.44 -8.18 -1.90
CA GLU A 29 -7.93 -9.53 -1.59
C GLU A 29 -7.25 -10.60 -2.46
N GLU A 30 -7.10 -10.33 -3.76
CA GLU A 30 -6.44 -11.24 -4.70
C GLU A 30 -4.93 -11.33 -4.48
N SER A 31 -4.27 -10.18 -4.18
CA SER A 31 -2.81 -10.12 -4.04
C SER A 31 -2.27 -10.74 -2.76
N PHE A 32 -3.02 -10.69 -1.67
CA PHE A 32 -2.57 -11.15 -0.36
C PHE A 32 -3.22 -12.46 0.10
N SER A 33 -4.05 -13.10 -0.72
CA SER A 33 -4.76 -14.34 -0.39
C SER A 33 -5.53 -14.26 0.95
N LEU A 34 -6.15 -13.11 1.21
CA LEU A 34 -6.69 -12.71 2.51
C LEU A 34 -7.95 -13.48 2.95
N LYS A 35 -8.42 -14.45 2.17
CA LYS A 35 -9.71 -15.10 2.39
C LYS A 35 -9.86 -15.82 3.74
N ASN A 36 -8.78 -16.03 4.49
CA ASN A 36 -8.78 -16.78 5.75
C ASN A 36 -8.04 -16.08 6.90
N ASP A 37 -7.68 -14.80 6.76
CA ASP A 37 -6.98 -14.07 7.82
C ASP A 37 -7.88 -12.99 8.44
N PRO A 38 -8.29 -13.15 9.72
CA PRO A 38 -9.21 -12.21 10.39
C PRO A 38 -8.69 -10.77 10.47
N GLU A 39 -7.38 -10.58 10.59
CA GLU A 39 -6.76 -9.26 10.70
C GLU A 39 -6.85 -8.52 9.36
N SER A 40 -6.57 -9.22 8.29
CA SER A 40 -6.71 -8.71 6.93
C SER A 40 -8.15 -8.40 6.56
N MET A 41 -9.11 -9.23 6.98
CA MET A 41 -10.54 -8.95 6.83
C MET A 41 -10.98 -7.71 7.59
N SER A 42 -10.38 -7.44 8.75
CA SER A 42 -10.63 -6.21 9.50
C SER A 42 -10.18 -4.97 8.71
N ILE A 43 -9.01 -5.00 8.09
CA ILE A 43 -8.49 -3.91 7.25
C ILE A 43 -9.41 -3.67 6.06
N ILE A 44 -9.84 -4.72 5.38
CA ILE A 44 -10.77 -4.62 4.24
C ILE A 44 -12.10 -4.01 4.67
N ASN A 45 -12.65 -4.44 5.80
CA ASN A 45 -13.89 -3.88 6.33
C ASN A 45 -13.73 -2.41 6.70
N GLN A 46 -12.59 -2.00 7.27
CA GLN A 46 -12.29 -0.59 7.52
C GLN A 46 -12.21 0.22 6.22
N MET A 47 -11.60 -0.32 5.16
CA MET A 47 -11.55 0.33 3.85
C MET A 47 -12.96 0.50 3.25
N ARG A 48 -13.82 -0.52 3.33
CA ARG A 48 -15.22 -0.46 2.88
C ARG A 48 -16.02 0.60 3.65
N LEU A 49 -15.89 0.61 4.99
CA LEU A 49 -16.55 1.62 5.82
C LEU A 49 -16.05 3.03 5.53
N ALA A 50 -14.75 3.21 5.30
CA ALA A 50 -14.18 4.50 4.94
C ALA A 50 -14.71 4.98 3.58
N ALA A 51 -14.83 4.10 2.60
CA ALA A 51 -15.40 4.41 1.29
C ALA A 51 -16.87 4.83 1.41
N GLN A 52 -17.69 4.10 2.16
CA GLN A 52 -19.09 4.43 2.39
C GLN A 52 -19.26 5.79 3.11
N ARG A 53 -18.44 6.08 4.10
CA ARG A 53 -18.50 7.34 4.87
C ARG A 53 -18.08 8.53 4.02
N GLN A 54 -17.13 8.38 3.14
CA GLN A 54 -16.66 9.46 2.27
C GLN A 54 -17.67 9.78 1.15
N SER A 55 -18.47 8.79 0.72
CA SER A 55 -19.57 9.04 -0.20
C SER A 55 -20.73 9.83 0.43
N GLN A 56 -20.80 9.88 1.76
CA GLN A 56 -21.83 10.58 2.54
C GLN A 56 -21.39 11.95 3.06
N ASN A 57 -20.30 12.53 2.57
CA ASN A 57 -19.76 13.83 3.02
C ASN A 57 -19.45 13.91 4.52
N ASN A 58 -19.24 12.81 5.21
CA ASN A 58 -18.92 12.82 6.63
C ASN A 58 -17.40 12.96 6.86
N TRP A 59 -16.99 14.22 7.00
CA TRP A 59 -15.75 14.63 7.62
C TRP A 59 -15.66 14.08 9.06
N PHE A 60 -14.57 13.38 9.38
CA PHE A 60 -14.20 13.08 10.76
C PHE A 60 -13.48 14.30 11.37
N PRO A 61 -14.09 15.02 12.34
CA PRO A 61 -13.34 15.99 13.12
C PRO A 61 -12.41 15.23 14.07
N GLY A 62 -11.11 15.42 13.91
CA GLY A 62 -10.11 14.99 14.88
C GLY A 62 -8.96 14.12 14.39
N ASN A 63 -8.96 13.62 13.17
CA ASN A 63 -7.81 12.93 12.60
C ASN A 63 -7.39 13.59 11.29
N ASP A 64 -6.44 14.49 11.38
CA ASP A 64 -5.81 15.15 10.22
C ASP A 64 -4.85 14.18 9.46
N TYR A 65 -4.96 12.89 9.74
CA TYR A 65 -4.24 11.83 9.06
C TYR A 65 -4.99 11.42 7.80
N ARG A 66 -4.94 12.29 6.79
CA ARG A 66 -5.19 11.85 5.42
C ARG A 66 -4.09 10.86 5.08
N GLN A 67 -4.42 9.57 5.19
CA GLN A 67 -3.55 8.52 4.71
C GLN A 67 -3.57 8.58 3.17
N PRO A 68 -2.54 9.10 2.52
CA PRO A 68 -2.55 9.17 1.07
C PRO A 68 -2.44 7.76 0.52
N GLY A 69 -3.40 7.41 -0.32
CA GLY A 69 -3.35 6.23 -1.15
C GLY A 69 -3.10 6.65 -2.60
N TYR A 70 -2.48 5.78 -3.35
CA TYR A 70 -2.27 5.95 -4.78
C TYR A 70 -2.59 4.64 -5.50
N VAL A 71 -3.15 4.77 -6.68
CA VAL A 71 -3.42 3.65 -7.58
C VAL A 71 -2.64 3.82 -8.87
N TRP A 72 -2.24 2.70 -9.47
CA TRP A 72 -1.64 2.68 -10.79
C TRP A 72 -2.70 2.27 -11.81
N VAL A 73 -2.86 3.07 -12.85
CA VAL A 73 -3.91 2.91 -13.86
C VAL A 73 -3.28 2.64 -15.22
N VAL A 74 -3.71 1.57 -15.89
CA VAL A 74 -3.37 1.23 -17.27
C VAL A 74 -4.68 1.08 -18.04
N ASP A 75 -4.83 1.78 -19.14
CA ASP A 75 -6.03 1.75 -20.02
C ASP A 75 -7.36 1.90 -19.25
N GLY A 76 -7.38 2.77 -18.25
CA GLY A 76 -8.55 3.04 -17.42
C GLY A 76 -8.77 2.05 -16.26
N GLN A 77 -8.01 0.96 -16.18
CA GLN A 77 -8.13 -0.07 -15.16
C GLN A 77 -7.12 0.16 -14.03
N ILE A 78 -7.53 -0.02 -12.78
CA ILE A 78 -6.63 -0.06 -11.62
C ILE A 78 -5.89 -1.40 -11.61
N VAL A 79 -4.58 -1.32 -11.73
CA VAL A 79 -3.69 -2.50 -11.78
C VAL A 79 -2.69 -2.53 -10.63
N GLY A 80 -2.60 -1.46 -9.86
CA GLY A 80 -1.72 -1.38 -8.68
C GLY A 80 -2.28 -0.47 -7.61
N ASN A 81 -1.88 -0.72 -6.36
CA ASN A 81 -2.23 0.07 -5.18
C ASN A 81 -1.04 0.23 -4.24
N ILE A 82 -0.96 1.37 -3.57
CA ILE A 82 -0.03 1.64 -2.48
C ILE A 82 -0.65 2.63 -1.50
N ASN A 83 -0.50 2.39 -0.22
CA ASN A 83 -0.93 3.29 0.85
C ASN A 83 0.28 3.79 1.65
N ILE A 84 0.17 5.00 2.18
CA ILE A 84 1.16 5.59 3.09
C ILE A 84 0.42 5.98 4.36
N ILE A 85 0.78 5.35 5.46
CA ILE A 85 0.20 5.60 6.78
C ILE A 85 1.23 6.41 7.57
N SER A 86 0.86 7.60 8.00
CA SER A 86 1.75 8.46 8.80
C SER A 86 1.29 8.48 10.24
N PHE A 87 2.22 8.34 11.17
CA PHE A 87 1.96 8.45 12.61
C PHE A 87 3.16 9.03 13.36
N LEU A 88 2.92 9.53 14.56
CA LEU A 88 3.95 10.01 15.45
C LEU A 88 4.22 8.95 16.54
N ASP A 89 5.46 8.58 16.71
CA ASP A 89 5.93 7.79 17.83
C ASP A 89 7.04 8.58 18.57
N LYS A 90 6.78 8.96 19.82
CA LYS A 90 7.75 9.67 20.68
C LYS A 90 8.48 10.83 20.00
N MET A 91 7.77 11.67 19.27
CA MET A 91 8.30 12.78 18.44
C MET A 91 8.96 12.36 17.10
N HIS A 92 8.97 11.09 16.76
CA HIS A 92 9.40 10.63 15.46
C HIS A 92 8.21 10.56 14.51
N HIS A 93 8.34 11.20 13.36
CA HIS A 93 7.35 11.09 12.29
C HIS A 93 7.69 9.87 11.45
N ILE A 94 6.88 8.82 11.56
CA ILE A 94 7.07 7.57 10.84
C ILE A 94 6.08 7.52 9.67
N ALA A 95 6.57 7.14 8.49
CA ALA A 95 5.75 6.80 7.34
C ALA A 95 5.81 5.29 7.11
N LEU A 96 4.67 4.61 7.21
CA LEU A 96 4.55 3.20 6.90
C LEU A 96 3.97 3.02 5.48
N ILE A 97 4.73 2.37 4.62
CA ILE A 97 4.27 1.93 3.30
C ILE A 97 3.52 0.62 3.47
N ALA A 98 2.28 0.58 3.02
CA ALA A 98 1.38 -0.56 3.19
C ALA A 98 0.62 -0.88 1.89
N ASN A 99 0.06 -2.10 1.82
CA ASN A 99 -0.83 -2.56 0.76
C ASN A 99 -0.25 -2.34 -0.65
N VAL A 100 1.04 -2.60 -0.83
CA VAL A 100 1.67 -2.56 -2.16
C VAL A 100 1.24 -3.80 -2.93
N ALA A 101 0.35 -3.62 -3.87
CA ALA A 101 -0.20 -4.68 -4.69
C ALA A 101 -0.12 -4.31 -6.18
N VAL A 102 0.13 -5.30 -7.03
CA VAL A 102 0.09 -5.18 -8.49
C VAL A 102 -0.53 -6.44 -9.06
N LYS A 103 -1.52 -6.31 -9.96
CA LYS A 103 -2.14 -7.45 -10.64
C LYS A 103 -1.09 -8.34 -11.29
N PRO A 104 -1.24 -9.69 -11.23
CA PRO A 104 -0.22 -10.63 -11.74
C PRO A 104 0.24 -10.34 -13.16
N GLU A 105 -0.69 -10.02 -14.06
CA GLU A 105 -0.41 -9.73 -15.47
C GLU A 105 0.35 -8.41 -15.72
N PHE A 106 0.45 -7.55 -14.70
CA PHE A 106 1.18 -6.28 -14.74
C PHE A 106 2.43 -6.27 -13.85
N GLN A 107 2.76 -7.40 -13.23
CA GLN A 107 3.99 -7.55 -12.46
C GLN A 107 5.21 -7.53 -13.37
N HIS A 108 6.40 -7.34 -12.77
CA HIS A 108 7.69 -7.26 -13.47
C HIS A 108 7.83 -6.13 -14.50
N LEU A 109 6.83 -5.25 -14.64
CA LEU A 109 6.87 -4.07 -15.51
C LEU A 109 7.39 -2.80 -14.80
N GLY A 110 7.90 -2.92 -13.57
CA GLY A 110 8.42 -1.80 -12.80
C GLY A 110 7.38 -0.96 -12.05
N ILE A 111 6.09 -1.31 -12.10
CA ILE A 111 4.99 -0.56 -11.49
C ILE A 111 5.18 -0.45 -9.97
N ALA A 112 5.43 -1.56 -9.27
CA ALA A 112 5.64 -1.55 -7.81
C ALA A 112 6.84 -0.67 -7.42
N SER A 113 7.93 -0.71 -8.20
CA SER A 113 9.10 0.14 -7.99
C SER A 113 8.75 1.63 -8.17
N ALA A 114 8.00 1.96 -9.21
CA ALA A 114 7.58 3.34 -9.48
C ALA A 114 6.66 3.88 -8.36
N MET A 115 5.69 3.09 -7.91
CA MET A 115 4.80 3.44 -6.79
C MET A 115 5.59 3.61 -5.48
N THR A 116 6.50 2.70 -5.16
CA THR A 116 7.31 2.78 -3.94
C THR A 116 8.23 4.00 -3.98
N LYS A 117 8.88 4.30 -5.10
CA LYS A 117 9.68 5.53 -5.27
C LYS A 117 8.85 6.79 -5.09
N HIS A 118 7.59 6.79 -5.52
CA HIS A 118 6.68 7.91 -5.28
C HIS A 118 6.38 8.05 -3.78
N ALA A 119 6.07 6.95 -3.09
CA ALA A 119 5.82 6.93 -1.66
C ALA A 119 7.02 7.43 -0.84
N LEU A 120 8.24 7.02 -1.22
CA LEU A 120 9.49 7.52 -0.60
C LEU A 120 9.62 9.03 -0.75
N ARG A 121 9.44 9.57 -1.96
CA ARG A 121 9.48 11.03 -2.18
C ARG A 121 8.42 11.78 -1.37
N TYR A 122 7.19 11.23 -1.31
CA TYR A 122 6.13 11.81 -0.50
C TYR A 122 6.49 11.85 0.98
N ALA A 123 6.95 10.73 1.55
CA ALA A 123 7.37 10.64 2.94
C ALA A 123 8.50 11.62 3.28
N GLN A 124 9.50 11.74 2.39
CA GLN A 124 10.59 12.71 2.52
C GLN A 124 10.09 14.17 2.50
N GLN A 125 9.19 14.51 1.57
CA GLN A 125 8.56 15.84 1.51
C GLN A 125 7.77 16.16 2.79
N LYS A 126 7.16 15.16 3.41
CA LYS A 126 6.46 15.27 4.70
C LYS A 126 7.42 15.22 5.90
N ARG A 127 8.74 15.18 5.65
CA ARG A 127 9.79 15.13 6.69
C ARG A 127 9.62 13.95 7.64
N ALA A 128 9.23 12.79 7.10
CA ALA A 128 9.27 11.56 7.87
C ALA A 128 10.72 11.28 8.30
N SER A 129 10.93 11.04 9.57
CA SER A 129 12.23 10.68 10.13
C SER A 129 12.59 9.24 9.80
N GLU A 130 11.58 8.40 9.66
CA GLU A 130 11.74 6.98 9.34
C GLU A 130 10.65 6.55 8.34
N ILE A 131 11.01 5.64 7.43
CA ILE A 131 10.09 5.04 6.48
C ILE A 131 10.15 3.53 6.64
N TRP A 132 9.03 2.94 6.99
CA TRP A 132 8.92 1.53 7.29
C TRP A 132 8.02 0.82 6.29
N LEU A 133 8.23 -0.47 6.17
CA LEU A 133 7.30 -1.40 5.51
C LEU A 133 7.41 -2.78 6.16
N GLN A 134 6.35 -3.56 5.99
CA GLN A 134 6.33 -4.96 6.39
C GLN A 134 6.15 -5.84 5.15
N VAL A 135 6.90 -6.91 5.08
CA VAL A 135 6.85 -7.87 3.96
C VAL A 135 6.96 -9.30 4.49
N SER A 136 6.18 -10.20 3.88
CA SER A 136 6.28 -11.63 4.21
C SER A 136 7.69 -12.17 3.93
N SER A 137 8.17 -13.05 4.82
CA SER A 137 9.51 -13.65 4.72
C SER A 137 9.72 -14.45 3.43
N ASP A 138 8.66 -14.97 2.86
CA ASP A 138 8.63 -15.79 1.65
C ASP A 138 8.47 -14.96 0.37
N ASN A 139 8.08 -13.70 0.48
CA ASN A 139 7.94 -12.82 -0.68
C ASN A 139 9.30 -12.30 -1.16
N LEU A 140 10.05 -13.17 -1.84
CA LEU A 140 11.39 -12.84 -2.33
C LEU A 140 11.39 -11.70 -3.35
N ALA A 141 10.36 -11.61 -4.19
CA ALA A 141 10.25 -10.56 -5.20
C ALA A 141 10.14 -9.18 -4.54
N ALA A 142 9.26 -9.03 -3.55
CA ALA A 142 9.11 -7.78 -2.80
C ALA A 142 10.37 -7.45 -1.98
N LYS A 143 11.00 -8.44 -1.34
CA LYS A 143 12.25 -8.22 -0.60
C LYS A 143 13.37 -7.71 -1.50
N ASN A 144 13.54 -8.28 -2.69
CA ASN A 144 14.53 -7.82 -3.66
C ASN A 144 14.23 -6.40 -4.15
N LEU A 145 12.94 -6.10 -4.41
CA LEU A 145 12.49 -4.75 -4.77
C LEU A 145 12.89 -3.74 -3.69
N TYR A 146 12.55 -4.01 -2.43
CA TYR A 146 12.78 -3.07 -1.33
C TYR A 146 14.27 -2.93 -1.01
N ALA A 147 15.03 -4.01 -1.02
CA ALA A 147 16.48 -3.95 -0.87
C ALA A 147 17.13 -3.10 -1.99
N GLY A 148 16.68 -3.26 -3.22
CA GLY A 148 17.12 -2.43 -4.36
C GLY A 148 16.75 -0.93 -4.24
N LEU A 149 15.79 -0.60 -3.39
CA LEU A 149 15.39 0.77 -3.06
C LEU A 149 16.06 1.33 -1.79
N GLY A 150 16.96 0.56 -1.15
CA GLY A 150 17.72 0.96 0.02
C GLY A 150 17.05 0.63 1.36
N PHE A 151 16.02 -0.21 1.37
CA PHE A 151 15.47 -0.69 2.64
C PHE A 151 16.34 -1.79 3.22
N GLU A 152 16.48 -1.77 4.56
CA GLU A 152 17.19 -2.78 5.33
C GLU A 152 16.25 -3.51 6.28
N VAL A 153 16.54 -4.78 6.55
CA VAL A 153 15.75 -5.57 7.50
C VAL A 153 16.17 -5.21 8.91
N ILE A 154 15.31 -4.54 9.67
CA ILE A 154 15.58 -4.15 11.06
C ILE A 154 15.14 -5.19 12.08
N ARG A 155 14.09 -5.96 11.78
CA ARG A 155 13.60 -7.05 12.64
C ARG A 155 12.72 -8.04 11.88
N ARG A 156 12.56 -9.24 12.46
CA ARG A 156 11.54 -10.21 12.06
C ARG A 156 10.51 -10.32 13.16
N VAL A 157 9.24 -10.41 12.79
CA VAL A 157 8.10 -10.55 13.71
C VAL A 157 7.32 -11.81 13.34
N ASN A 158 6.81 -12.51 14.35
CA ASN A 158 5.87 -13.60 14.15
C ASN A 158 4.47 -13.08 14.48
N ASN A 159 3.54 -13.27 13.56
CA ASN A 159 2.13 -12.97 13.81
C ASN A 159 1.46 -14.20 14.44
N TRP A 160 0.75 -13.98 15.55
CA TRP A 160 -0.04 -15.01 16.22
C TRP A 160 -1.52 -14.68 16.04
N VAL A 161 -2.30 -15.63 15.61
CA VAL A 161 -3.76 -15.50 15.47
C VAL A 161 -4.41 -16.38 16.52
N LEU A 162 -5.29 -15.78 17.32
CA LEU A 162 -6.15 -16.54 18.23
C LEU A 162 -7.39 -16.97 17.43
N ASN A 163 -7.46 -18.24 17.06
CA ASN A 163 -8.68 -18.82 16.53
C ASN A 163 -9.65 -19.02 17.69
N GLN A 164 -10.67 -18.19 17.77
CA GLN A 164 -11.81 -18.46 18.63
C GLN A 164 -12.60 -19.60 17.97
N ALA A 165 -12.56 -20.79 18.56
CA ALA A 165 -13.47 -21.86 18.18
C ALA A 165 -14.90 -21.39 18.49
N GLU A 166 -15.83 -21.60 17.56
CA GLU A 166 -17.26 -21.40 17.74
C GLU A 166 -17.82 -22.32 18.84
#